data_c97a217e57753604806a89df4732d59e
#
_entry.id   c97a217e57753604806a89df4732d59e
#
_cell.length_a   1.000
_cell.length_b   1.000
_cell.length_c   1.000
_cell.angle_alpha   90.00
_cell.angle_beta   90.00
_cell.angle_gamma   90.00
#
_symmetry.space_group_name_H-M   'P 1'
#
loop_
_entity.id
_entity.type
_entity.pdbx_description
1 polymer ?
#
loop_
_entity_poly.entity_id
_entity_poly.type
_entity_poly.pdbx_seq_one_letter_code
_entity_poly.pdbx_strand_id
1 'polypeptide(L)'
;MPKIYIMNGPEKGRAFEVDEEAIFVGRAPDNEIQIKDKSVSRKHLKIVKQGEKYYVTDLGSKNGTFIDGMRVTSGKEYEVREGMPIAVGKMFLSIGKAYPDDVLAVLDSIDLFKELDEEGKGEVKDRPMTAKKNMDLIYKVSNVLMQSLNMKEVMERILHYILELLKRIDRGVIILIDQDTGQPSEVISIIKANKDDCKAAYSRTIVERVIKEREPVSMLDTLEEKEINLSESIRLSGIRSIMCVPLISRSKVMGVIYVDSVNKPHGFRKEDLDLLTALSSPAAVAIENSFLYSKYRDGMS
;
A
#
# COMPACT_ATOMS: atom_id res chain seq x y z
N MET A 1 -6.44 28.55 -10.43
CA MET A 1 -5.09 28.15 -10.86
C MET A 1 -4.75 26.82 -10.24
N PRO A 2 -4.19 25.87 -10.97
CA PRO A 2 -3.82 24.58 -10.40
C PRO A 2 -2.68 24.77 -9.38
N LYS A 3 -2.71 23.96 -8.34
CA LYS A 3 -1.69 23.96 -7.27
C LYS A 3 -0.97 22.62 -7.27
N ILE A 4 0.31 22.63 -6.88
CA ILE A 4 1.06 21.41 -6.56
C ILE A 4 1.08 21.29 -5.05
N TYR A 5 0.67 20.12 -4.55
CA TYR A 5 0.58 19.83 -3.12
C TYR A 5 1.68 18.87 -2.72
N ILE A 6 2.32 19.12 -1.59
CA ILE A 6 3.17 18.14 -0.91
C ILE A 6 2.28 17.24 -0.07
N MET A 7 2.35 15.93 -0.31
CA MET A 7 1.41 14.97 0.28
C MET A 7 1.91 14.31 1.55
N ASN A 8 3.23 14.32 1.83
CA ASN A 8 3.81 13.69 3.02
C ASN A 8 5.06 14.43 3.51
N GLY A 9 5.61 14.00 4.65
CA GLY A 9 6.81 14.56 5.24
C GLY A 9 6.59 15.90 6.00
N PRO A 10 7.68 16.59 6.40
CA PRO A 10 7.61 17.78 7.24
C PRO A 10 6.85 18.97 6.63
N GLU A 11 6.74 19.02 5.31
CA GLU A 11 6.04 20.09 4.58
C GLU A 11 4.68 19.63 4.03
N LYS A 12 4.12 18.56 4.57
CA LYS A 12 2.80 18.01 4.21
C LYS A 12 1.70 19.08 4.22
N GLY A 13 0.86 19.06 3.18
CA GLY A 13 -0.23 20.00 3.00
C GLY A 13 0.20 21.35 2.39
N ARG A 14 1.49 21.62 2.25
CA ARG A 14 1.97 22.82 1.57
C ARG A 14 1.57 22.79 0.12
N ALA A 15 1.04 23.92 -0.38
CA ALA A 15 0.62 24.08 -1.75
C ALA A 15 1.44 25.19 -2.44
N PHE A 16 1.79 24.96 -3.70
CA PHE A 16 2.48 25.90 -4.56
C PHE A 16 1.59 26.24 -5.74
N GLU A 17 1.45 27.50 -6.06
CA GLU A 17 0.71 27.94 -7.25
C GLU A 17 1.56 27.70 -8.50
N VAL A 18 0.90 27.29 -9.58
CA VAL A 18 1.55 26.98 -10.86
C VAL A 18 1.23 28.12 -11.82
N ASP A 19 2.01 29.18 -11.75
CA ASP A 19 1.87 30.36 -12.61
C ASP A 19 2.85 30.36 -13.79
N GLU A 20 3.90 29.53 -13.72
CA GLU A 20 4.93 29.41 -14.73
C GLU A 20 4.68 28.27 -15.70
N GLU A 21 5.12 28.42 -16.96
CA GLU A 21 5.05 27.34 -17.95
C GLU A 21 5.89 26.13 -17.58
N ALA A 22 6.93 26.31 -16.77
CA ALA A 22 7.82 25.25 -16.30
C ALA A 22 8.25 25.47 -14.86
N ILE A 23 8.08 24.44 -14.02
CA ILE A 23 8.42 24.44 -12.60
C ILE A 23 9.46 23.36 -12.34
N PHE A 24 10.56 23.73 -11.69
CA PHE A 24 11.56 22.78 -11.22
C PHE A 24 11.30 22.40 -9.77
N VAL A 25 11.43 21.10 -9.51
CA VAL A 25 11.28 20.52 -8.19
C VAL A 25 12.59 19.87 -7.78
N GLY A 26 13.05 20.16 -6.58
CA GLY A 26 14.29 19.57 -6.09
C GLY A 26 14.70 20.09 -4.71
N ARG A 27 15.82 19.56 -4.19
CA ARG A 27 16.33 19.92 -2.87
C ARG A 27 17.09 21.26 -2.84
N ALA A 28 17.60 21.70 -3.96
CA ALA A 28 18.35 22.96 -4.02
C ALA A 28 17.40 24.18 -3.90
N PRO A 29 17.85 25.27 -3.29
CA PRO A 29 17.00 26.45 -3.06
C PRO A 29 16.66 27.25 -4.32
N ASP A 30 17.32 26.95 -5.43
CA ASP A 30 17.08 27.56 -6.75
C ASP A 30 15.97 26.88 -7.56
N ASN A 31 15.21 25.93 -6.94
CA ASN A 31 14.01 25.38 -7.55
C ASN A 31 12.77 26.16 -7.09
N GLU A 32 11.77 26.30 -7.96
CA GLU A 32 10.47 26.91 -7.64
C GLU A 32 9.78 26.13 -6.51
N ILE A 33 9.92 24.80 -6.50
CA ILE A 33 9.47 23.93 -5.41
C ILE A 33 10.71 23.29 -4.75
N GLN A 34 11.14 23.89 -3.65
CA GLN A 34 12.19 23.32 -2.83
C GLN A 34 11.64 22.25 -1.87
N ILE A 35 12.17 21.03 -1.92
CA ILE A 35 11.86 19.93 -0.99
C ILE A 35 13.13 19.61 -0.20
N LYS A 36 13.15 19.93 1.11
CA LYS A 36 14.31 19.76 1.99
C LYS A 36 14.44 18.32 2.50
N ASP A 37 14.50 17.34 1.58
CA ASP A 37 14.71 15.95 1.89
C ASP A 37 15.94 15.38 1.18
N LYS A 38 16.75 14.56 1.90
CA LYS A 38 18.00 13.98 1.37
C LYS A 38 17.77 12.99 0.23
N SER A 39 16.60 12.36 0.16
CA SER A 39 16.20 11.44 -0.91
C SER A 39 15.89 12.16 -2.22
N VAL A 40 15.66 13.48 -2.16
CA VAL A 40 15.38 14.33 -3.33
C VAL A 40 16.68 14.90 -3.89
N SER A 41 16.88 14.78 -5.20
CA SER A 41 18.05 15.35 -5.89
C SER A 41 18.02 16.86 -5.91
N ARG A 42 19.17 17.52 -6.05
CA ARG A 42 19.25 19.01 -6.10
C ARG A 42 18.31 19.59 -7.14
N LYS A 43 18.36 19.10 -8.37
CA LYS A 43 17.33 19.24 -9.40
C LYS A 43 16.80 17.83 -9.66
N HIS A 44 15.53 17.58 -9.39
CA HIS A 44 14.99 16.22 -9.41
C HIS A 44 14.09 16.01 -10.63
N LEU A 45 13.09 16.84 -10.79
CA LEU A 45 12.20 16.80 -11.93
C LEU A 45 11.77 18.19 -12.38
N LYS A 46 11.22 18.25 -13.57
CA LYS A 46 10.57 19.43 -14.16
C LYS A 46 9.11 19.09 -14.43
N ILE A 47 8.22 20.02 -14.11
CA ILE A 47 6.79 19.98 -14.45
C ILE A 47 6.52 21.07 -15.47
N VAL A 48 5.87 20.74 -16.57
CA VAL A 48 5.49 21.69 -17.62
C VAL A 48 3.97 21.64 -17.80
N LYS A 49 3.35 22.81 -17.86
CA LYS A 49 1.95 22.95 -18.22
C LYS A 49 1.83 23.24 -19.71
N GLN A 50 1.06 22.45 -20.45
CA GLN A 50 0.76 22.65 -21.87
C GLN A 50 -0.76 22.61 -22.06
N GLY A 51 -1.38 23.78 -22.13
CA GLY A 51 -2.85 23.90 -22.12
C GLY A 51 -3.44 23.40 -20.81
N GLU A 52 -4.33 22.42 -20.88
CA GLU A 52 -4.95 21.77 -19.70
C GLU A 52 -4.19 20.53 -19.20
N LYS A 53 -3.03 20.22 -19.80
CA LYS A 53 -2.25 19.03 -19.49
C LYS A 53 -0.96 19.37 -18.75
N TYR A 54 -0.52 18.43 -17.92
CA TYR A 54 0.75 18.52 -17.19
C TYR A 54 1.69 17.42 -17.66
N TYR A 55 2.95 17.77 -17.82
CA TYR A 55 4.02 16.84 -18.20
C TYR A 55 5.13 16.89 -17.16
N VAL A 56 5.61 15.72 -16.78
CA VAL A 56 6.70 15.55 -15.81
C VAL A 56 7.89 14.93 -16.51
N THR A 57 9.07 15.49 -16.28
CA THR A 57 10.36 14.99 -16.76
C THR A 57 11.32 14.82 -15.60
N ASP A 58 11.84 13.60 -15.39
CA ASP A 58 12.93 13.35 -14.45
C ASP A 58 14.25 13.91 -15.01
N LEU A 59 15.00 14.66 -14.19
CA LEU A 59 16.22 15.36 -14.59
C LEU A 59 17.51 14.58 -14.24
N GLY A 60 17.47 13.26 -14.29
CA GLY A 60 18.59 12.41 -13.89
C GLY A 60 18.69 12.26 -12.37
N SER A 61 17.56 12.15 -11.72
CA SER A 61 17.53 12.05 -10.26
C SER A 61 18.17 10.77 -9.76
N LYS A 62 18.79 10.83 -8.55
CA LYS A 62 19.49 9.67 -7.96
C LYS A 62 18.52 8.52 -7.64
N ASN A 63 17.38 8.83 -7.04
CA ASN A 63 16.41 7.83 -6.60
C ASN A 63 15.29 7.59 -7.62
N GLY A 64 15.23 8.38 -8.70
CA GLY A 64 14.21 8.30 -9.74
C GLY A 64 12.92 8.99 -9.35
N THR A 65 12.14 9.29 -10.38
CA THR A 65 10.76 9.78 -10.29
C THR A 65 9.83 8.64 -10.66
N PHE A 66 8.68 8.53 -9.97
CA PHE A 66 7.67 7.53 -10.27
C PHE A 66 6.31 8.19 -10.48
N ILE A 67 5.65 7.81 -11.54
CA ILE A 67 4.29 8.25 -11.89
C ILE A 67 3.46 7.00 -12.09
N ASP A 68 2.32 6.91 -11.44
CA ASP A 68 1.47 5.72 -11.45
C ASP A 68 2.22 4.41 -11.12
N GLY A 69 3.13 4.48 -10.11
CA GLY A 69 3.99 3.37 -9.69
C GLY A 69 5.04 2.94 -10.69
N MET A 70 5.06 3.55 -11.87
CA MET A 70 6.05 3.27 -12.90
C MET A 70 7.21 4.27 -12.81
N ARG A 71 8.43 3.74 -12.76
CA ARG A 71 9.61 4.59 -12.86
C ARG A 71 9.68 5.23 -14.23
N VAL A 72 9.74 6.56 -14.26
CA VAL A 72 9.90 7.30 -15.51
C VAL A 72 11.34 7.23 -16.00
N THR A 73 11.52 7.20 -17.31
CA THR A 73 12.84 7.28 -17.93
C THR A 73 13.32 8.73 -17.84
N SER A 74 14.51 8.95 -17.32
CA SER A 74 15.10 10.28 -17.21
C SER A 74 15.19 10.96 -18.58
N GLY A 75 14.85 12.25 -18.61
CA GLY A 75 14.83 13.08 -19.83
C GLY A 75 13.61 12.88 -20.74
N LYS A 76 12.70 11.94 -20.43
CA LYS A 76 11.47 11.71 -21.19
C LYS A 76 10.28 12.38 -20.51
N GLU A 77 9.41 13.02 -21.29
CA GLU A 77 8.18 13.63 -20.80
C GLU A 77 7.06 12.59 -20.62
N TYR A 78 6.35 12.70 -19.50
CA TYR A 78 5.19 11.85 -19.16
C TYR A 78 4.00 12.71 -18.80
N GLU A 79 2.86 12.49 -19.46
CA GLU A 79 1.60 13.16 -19.15
C GLU A 79 1.11 12.73 -17.76
N VAL A 80 0.73 13.69 -16.92
CA VAL A 80 0.20 13.49 -15.58
C VAL A 80 -1.16 14.12 -15.46
N ARG A 81 -2.14 13.38 -14.96
CA ARG A 81 -3.49 13.88 -14.70
C ARG A 81 -3.57 14.51 -13.32
N GLU A 82 -4.50 15.44 -13.17
CA GLU A 82 -4.80 16.03 -11.86
C GLU A 82 -5.14 14.95 -10.82
N GLY A 83 -4.58 15.10 -9.63
CA GLY A 83 -4.75 14.13 -8.57
C GLY A 83 -3.90 12.85 -8.72
N MET A 84 -3.07 12.72 -9.73
CA MET A 84 -2.15 11.59 -9.85
C MET A 84 -0.91 11.83 -8.97
N PRO A 85 -0.58 10.91 -8.04
CA PRO A 85 0.59 11.07 -7.20
C PRO A 85 1.89 10.89 -7.99
N ILE A 86 2.84 11.77 -7.72
CA ILE A 86 4.19 11.75 -8.27
C ILE A 86 5.16 11.51 -7.13
N ALA A 87 5.87 10.38 -7.14
CA ALA A 87 6.88 10.11 -6.14
C ALA A 87 8.23 10.68 -6.54
N VAL A 88 8.84 11.45 -5.63
CA VAL A 88 10.07 12.21 -5.79
C VAL A 88 11.00 11.87 -4.63
N GLY A 89 11.82 10.84 -4.76
CA GLY A 89 12.51 10.28 -3.60
C GLY A 89 11.48 9.71 -2.60
N LYS A 90 11.57 10.10 -1.32
CA LYS A 90 10.60 9.71 -0.26
C LYS A 90 9.32 10.57 -0.26
N MET A 91 9.28 11.60 -1.07
CA MET A 91 8.21 12.57 -1.06
C MET A 91 7.19 12.28 -2.14
N PHE A 92 5.93 12.61 -1.86
CA PHE A 92 4.85 12.54 -2.83
C PHE A 92 4.31 13.93 -3.13
N LEU A 93 4.04 14.17 -4.40
CA LEU A 93 3.42 15.39 -4.91
C LEU A 93 2.11 15.05 -5.61
N SER A 94 1.17 15.97 -5.61
CA SER A 94 -0.05 15.92 -6.43
C SER A 94 -0.26 17.25 -7.15
N ILE A 95 -0.73 17.18 -8.40
CA ILE A 95 -1.08 18.37 -9.20
C ILE A 95 -2.61 18.52 -9.19
N GLY A 96 -3.09 19.75 -8.97
CA GLY A 96 -4.50 20.12 -9.11
C GLY A 96 -5.41 19.68 -7.97
N LYS A 97 -5.10 18.62 -7.24
CA LYS A 97 -5.96 18.05 -6.20
C LYS A 97 -5.23 17.88 -4.88
N ALA A 98 -5.78 18.48 -3.82
CA ALA A 98 -5.39 18.19 -2.46
C ALA A 98 -6.00 16.84 -2.02
N TYR A 99 -5.27 16.11 -1.20
CA TYR A 99 -5.77 14.87 -0.60
C TYR A 99 -6.30 15.12 0.81
N PRO A 100 -7.33 14.37 1.26
CA PRO A 100 -7.78 14.42 2.63
C PRO A 100 -6.67 14.04 3.62
N ASP A 101 -6.73 14.57 4.83
CA ASP A 101 -5.68 14.39 5.86
C ASP A 101 -5.47 12.93 6.26
N ASP A 102 -6.50 12.10 6.20
CA ASP A 102 -6.43 10.66 6.46
C ASP A 102 -5.62 9.92 5.39
N VAL A 103 -5.77 10.28 4.11
CA VAL A 103 -4.93 9.75 3.02
C VAL A 103 -3.49 10.21 3.18
N LEU A 104 -3.29 11.46 3.56
CA LEU A 104 -1.96 12.02 3.80
C LEU A 104 -1.28 11.35 5.02
N ALA A 105 -2.04 10.99 6.07
CA ALA A 105 -1.52 10.27 7.23
C ALA A 105 -1.00 8.86 6.86
N VAL A 106 -1.65 8.20 5.89
CA VAL A 106 -1.17 6.90 5.36
C VAL A 106 0.15 7.06 4.63
N LEU A 107 0.27 8.07 3.79
CA LEU A 107 1.52 8.33 3.06
C LEU A 107 2.69 8.65 4.01
N ASP A 108 2.43 9.28 5.15
CA ASP A 108 3.43 9.53 6.18
C ASP A 108 3.82 8.26 6.96
N SER A 109 2.90 7.32 7.14
CA SER A 109 3.16 6.05 7.84
C SER A 109 4.01 5.07 7.02
N ILE A 110 4.13 5.31 5.72
CA ILE A 110 4.88 4.49 4.79
C ILE A 110 6.33 4.95 4.77
N ASP A 111 7.17 4.38 5.62
CA ASP A 111 8.62 4.58 5.53
C ASP A 111 9.21 3.68 4.43
N LEU A 112 9.13 4.21 3.20
CA LEU A 112 9.62 3.54 1.99
C LEU A 112 11.11 3.20 2.01
N PHE A 113 11.86 3.73 3.00
CA PHE A 113 13.32 3.71 3.00
C PHE A 113 13.91 3.37 4.37
N LYS A 114 13.12 2.89 5.32
CA LYS A 114 13.59 2.54 6.67
C LYS A 114 14.78 1.57 6.61
N GLU A 115 14.80 0.70 5.61
CA GLU A 115 15.91 -0.24 5.37
C GLU A 115 17.15 0.40 4.71
N LEU A 116 17.05 1.63 4.17
CA LEU A 116 18.18 2.30 3.53
C LEU A 116 19.05 3.11 4.52
N ASP A 117 18.51 3.47 5.67
CA ASP A 117 19.20 4.31 6.66
C ASP A 117 19.94 3.49 7.72
N GLU A 118 19.57 2.21 7.97
CA GLU A 118 20.16 1.41 9.06
C GLU A 118 21.43 0.64 8.70
N GLU A 119 21.80 0.49 7.42
CA GLU A 119 22.99 -0.28 7.04
C GLU A 119 23.92 0.45 6.05
N GLY A 120 24.75 1.32 6.59
CA GLY A 120 25.87 1.94 5.86
C GLY A 120 27.06 1.02 5.54
N LYS A 121 26.99 -0.30 5.76
CA LYS A 121 28.10 -1.25 5.50
C LYS A 121 27.55 -2.64 5.14
N GLY A 122 27.41 -2.92 3.85
CA GLY A 122 27.10 -4.25 3.35
C GLY A 122 26.88 -4.29 1.84
N GLU A 123 27.43 -5.27 1.15
CA GLU A 123 27.43 -5.39 -0.31
C GLU A 123 26.03 -5.42 -0.95
N VAL A 124 25.82 -4.48 -1.88
CA VAL A 124 24.56 -4.18 -2.54
C VAL A 124 24.44 -5.06 -3.81
N LYS A 125 23.81 -6.23 -3.73
CA LYS A 125 23.49 -6.99 -4.95
C LYS A 125 21.99 -7.25 -5.24
N ASP A 126 21.07 -7.18 -4.25
CA ASP A 126 19.65 -7.51 -4.48
C ASP A 126 18.63 -6.45 -3.99
N ARG A 127 19.07 -5.34 -3.43
CA ARG A 127 18.26 -4.32 -2.73
C ARG A 127 17.38 -3.40 -3.59
N PRO A 128 17.72 -3.02 -4.85
CA PRO A 128 16.88 -2.12 -5.64
C PRO A 128 15.53 -2.72 -6.02
N MET A 129 15.41 -4.06 -6.02
CA MET A 129 14.20 -4.75 -6.47
C MET A 129 13.11 -4.83 -5.39
N THR A 130 13.49 -4.85 -4.11
CA THR A 130 12.54 -4.89 -2.98
C THR A 130 11.91 -3.52 -2.76
N ALA A 131 12.72 -2.46 -2.72
CA ALA A 131 12.23 -1.09 -2.60
C ALA A 131 11.32 -0.70 -3.78
N LYS A 132 11.66 -1.12 -5.01
CA LYS A 132 10.83 -0.91 -6.20
C LYS A 132 9.49 -1.63 -6.09
N LYS A 133 9.48 -2.88 -5.63
CA LYS A 133 8.24 -3.66 -5.45
C LYS A 133 7.35 -3.03 -4.38
N ASN A 134 7.93 -2.57 -3.28
CA ASN A 134 7.19 -1.93 -2.19
C ASN A 134 6.60 -0.59 -2.65
N MET A 135 7.32 0.21 -3.46
CA MET A 135 6.80 1.43 -4.05
C MET A 135 5.67 1.18 -5.05
N ASP A 136 5.83 0.22 -5.96
CA ASP A 136 4.77 -0.17 -6.91
C ASP A 136 3.49 -0.59 -6.17
N LEU A 137 3.67 -1.24 -5.03
CA LEU A 137 2.58 -1.74 -4.22
C LEU A 137 1.80 -0.64 -3.52
N ILE A 138 2.51 0.23 -2.81
CA ILE A 138 1.93 1.36 -2.09
C ILE A 138 1.17 2.24 -3.06
N TYR A 139 1.76 2.45 -4.23
CA TYR A 139 1.13 3.23 -5.28
C TYR A 139 -0.15 2.56 -5.82
N LYS A 140 -0.12 1.27 -6.10
CA LYS A 140 -1.29 0.51 -6.56
C LYS A 140 -2.40 0.51 -5.50
N VAL A 141 -2.06 0.33 -4.22
CA VAL A 141 -3.02 0.43 -3.12
C VAL A 141 -3.58 1.85 -3.02
N SER A 142 -2.75 2.89 -3.09
CA SER A 142 -3.20 4.29 -3.08
C SER A 142 -4.12 4.63 -4.26
N ASN A 143 -3.86 4.07 -5.45
CA ASN A 143 -4.77 4.24 -6.60
C ASN A 143 -6.12 3.55 -6.42
N VAL A 144 -6.12 2.37 -5.80
CA VAL A 144 -7.38 1.67 -5.44
C VAL A 144 -8.21 2.52 -4.49
N LEU A 145 -7.54 3.18 -3.52
CA LEU A 145 -8.15 4.11 -2.57
C LEU A 145 -8.90 5.26 -3.24
N MET A 146 -8.43 5.69 -4.41
CA MET A 146 -8.94 6.87 -5.08
C MET A 146 -10.00 6.59 -6.15
N GLN A 147 -10.13 5.35 -6.61
CA GLN A 147 -10.95 5.02 -7.78
C GLN A 147 -12.29 4.33 -7.47
N SER A 148 -12.42 3.69 -6.31
CA SER A 148 -13.65 2.99 -5.97
C SER A 148 -14.20 3.40 -4.60
N LEU A 149 -15.50 3.69 -4.57
CA LEU A 149 -16.28 3.97 -3.37
C LEU A 149 -17.03 2.72 -2.88
N ASN A 150 -16.87 1.60 -3.57
CA ASN A 150 -17.47 0.33 -3.23
C ASN A 150 -16.49 -0.52 -2.41
N MET A 151 -16.84 -0.79 -1.16
CA MET A 151 -16.00 -1.52 -0.21
C MET A 151 -15.59 -2.91 -0.72
N LYS A 152 -16.52 -3.64 -1.33
CA LYS A 152 -16.25 -4.97 -1.89
C LYS A 152 -15.21 -4.90 -3.01
N GLU A 153 -15.34 -3.96 -3.93
CA GLU A 153 -14.39 -3.74 -5.03
C GLU A 153 -13.00 -3.35 -4.50
N VAL A 154 -12.94 -2.52 -3.46
CA VAL A 154 -11.68 -2.14 -2.79
C VAL A 154 -10.99 -3.39 -2.21
N MET A 155 -11.71 -4.23 -1.47
CA MET A 155 -11.16 -5.44 -0.87
C MET A 155 -10.71 -6.46 -1.92
N GLU A 156 -11.48 -6.67 -2.98
CA GLU A 156 -11.11 -7.53 -4.10
C GLU A 156 -9.82 -7.06 -4.77
N ARG A 157 -9.68 -5.77 -5.02
CA ARG A 157 -8.47 -5.20 -5.62
C ARG A 157 -7.25 -5.35 -4.70
N ILE A 158 -7.40 -5.10 -3.40
CA ILE A 158 -6.33 -5.31 -2.41
C ILE A 158 -5.85 -6.77 -2.46
N LEU A 159 -6.76 -7.74 -2.45
CA LEU A 159 -6.41 -9.15 -2.53
C LEU A 159 -5.72 -9.50 -3.85
N HIS A 160 -6.17 -8.98 -4.97
CA HIS A 160 -5.51 -9.21 -6.26
C HIS A 160 -4.06 -8.72 -6.23
N TYR A 161 -3.79 -7.52 -5.69
CA TYR A 161 -2.43 -7.01 -5.57
C TYR A 161 -1.55 -7.85 -4.64
N ILE A 162 -2.09 -8.29 -3.51
CA ILE A 162 -1.38 -9.19 -2.59
C ILE A 162 -1.00 -10.49 -3.30
N LEU A 163 -1.94 -11.09 -4.04
CA LEU A 163 -1.72 -12.34 -4.78
C LEU A 163 -0.73 -12.19 -5.93
N GLU A 164 -0.68 -11.03 -6.59
CA GLU A 164 0.32 -10.74 -7.62
C GLU A 164 1.74 -10.61 -7.07
N LEU A 165 1.85 -10.00 -5.89
CA LEU A 165 3.14 -9.71 -5.28
C LEU A 165 3.72 -10.89 -4.53
N LEU A 166 2.92 -11.52 -3.72
CA LEU A 166 3.31 -12.70 -2.97
C LEU A 166 3.03 -13.95 -3.80
N LYS A 167 3.95 -14.27 -4.71
CA LYS A 167 3.77 -15.36 -5.69
C LYS A 167 3.57 -16.74 -5.06
N ARG A 168 3.96 -16.90 -3.81
CA ARG A 168 3.88 -18.17 -3.06
C ARG A 168 2.55 -18.40 -2.37
N ILE A 169 1.67 -17.40 -2.32
CA ILE A 169 0.32 -17.50 -1.78
C ILE A 169 -0.56 -18.21 -2.79
N ASP A 170 -1.36 -19.13 -2.32
CA ASP A 170 -2.38 -19.80 -3.12
C ASP A 170 -3.76 -19.15 -2.90
N ARG A 171 -3.98 -18.55 -1.70
CA ARG A 171 -5.25 -17.92 -1.34
C ARG A 171 -5.08 -16.68 -0.45
N GLY A 172 -5.91 -15.67 -0.67
CA GLY A 172 -6.04 -14.48 0.17
C GLY A 172 -7.47 -14.27 0.64
N VAL A 173 -7.64 -13.84 1.89
CA VAL A 173 -8.93 -13.54 2.52
C VAL A 173 -8.83 -12.24 3.28
N ILE A 174 -9.79 -11.32 3.08
CA ILE A 174 -10.01 -10.18 3.97
C ILE A 174 -11.26 -10.47 4.80
N ILE A 175 -11.14 -10.35 6.11
CA ILE A 175 -12.21 -10.53 7.06
C ILE A 175 -12.39 -9.22 7.81
N LEU A 176 -13.52 -8.56 7.62
CA LEU A 176 -13.90 -7.38 8.41
C LEU A 176 -14.68 -7.80 9.64
N ILE A 177 -14.55 -7.02 10.71
CA ILE A 177 -15.28 -7.23 11.95
C ILE A 177 -16.23 -6.07 12.21
N ASP A 178 -17.40 -6.40 12.69
CA ASP A 178 -18.33 -5.44 13.23
C ASP A 178 -17.78 -4.86 14.54
N GLN A 179 -17.74 -3.55 14.66
CA GLN A 179 -17.09 -2.86 15.78
C GLN A 179 -17.86 -2.95 17.10
N ASP A 180 -19.16 -3.23 17.03
CA ASP A 180 -20.03 -3.31 18.20
C ASP A 180 -20.07 -4.74 18.76
N THR A 181 -20.09 -5.74 17.87
CA THR A 181 -20.22 -7.16 18.26
C THR A 181 -18.88 -7.90 18.27
N GLY A 182 -17.85 -7.38 17.59
CA GLY A 182 -16.57 -8.05 17.39
C GLY A 182 -16.64 -9.28 16.47
N GLN A 183 -17.79 -9.53 15.85
CA GLN A 183 -18.00 -10.68 14.96
C GLN A 183 -17.63 -10.34 13.51
N PRO A 184 -17.25 -11.34 12.70
CA PRO A 184 -17.07 -11.13 11.27
C PRO A 184 -18.33 -10.55 10.62
N SER A 185 -18.19 -9.39 9.98
CA SER A 185 -19.28 -8.68 9.28
C SER A 185 -19.24 -8.92 7.78
N GLU A 186 -18.06 -9.00 7.20
CA GLU A 186 -17.85 -9.26 5.77
C GLU A 186 -16.59 -10.07 5.54
N VAL A 187 -16.66 -11.02 4.61
CA VAL A 187 -15.55 -11.90 4.25
C VAL A 187 -15.44 -11.96 2.73
N ILE A 188 -14.28 -11.56 2.20
CA ILE A 188 -13.96 -11.70 0.77
C ILE A 188 -12.74 -12.57 0.62
N SER A 189 -12.79 -13.52 -0.32
CA SER A 189 -11.68 -14.43 -0.60
C SER A 189 -11.38 -14.52 -2.08
N ILE A 190 -10.10 -14.65 -2.43
CA ILE A 190 -9.62 -14.91 -3.78
C ILE A 190 -8.64 -16.08 -3.76
N ILE A 191 -8.80 -17.00 -4.70
CA ILE A 191 -7.98 -18.21 -4.85
C ILE A 191 -7.31 -18.16 -6.23
N LYS A 192 -5.99 -18.41 -6.30
CA LYS A 192 -5.22 -18.42 -7.56
C LYS A 192 -5.59 -19.53 -8.53
N ALA A 193 -6.00 -20.68 -8.02
CA ALA A 193 -6.38 -21.82 -8.86
C ALA A 193 -7.90 -21.88 -9.00
N ASN A 194 -8.38 -22.06 -10.24
CA ASN A 194 -9.78 -22.38 -10.57
C ASN A 194 -10.18 -23.73 -9.94
N LYS A 195 -10.47 -23.73 -8.64
CA LYS A 195 -11.12 -24.84 -7.95
C LYS A 195 -12.41 -24.31 -7.37
N ASP A 196 -13.49 -24.59 -8.07
CA ASP A 196 -14.86 -24.12 -7.82
C ASP A 196 -15.50 -24.55 -6.50
N ASP A 197 -14.78 -25.13 -5.54
CA ASP A 197 -15.43 -25.78 -4.39
C ASP A 197 -14.81 -25.52 -3.01
N CYS A 198 -13.90 -24.58 -2.85
CA CYS A 198 -13.41 -24.25 -1.50
C CYS A 198 -14.13 -23.01 -0.96
N LYS A 199 -15.19 -23.21 -0.15
CA LYS A 199 -15.64 -22.19 0.81
C LYS A 199 -14.41 -21.60 1.48
N ALA A 200 -14.39 -20.29 1.67
CA ALA A 200 -13.28 -19.54 2.29
C ALA A 200 -12.93 -20.15 3.67
N ALA A 201 -12.17 -21.24 3.67
CA ALA A 201 -11.70 -21.84 4.91
C ALA A 201 -10.53 -20.99 5.41
N TYR A 202 -10.65 -20.41 6.58
CA TYR A 202 -9.58 -19.71 7.29
C TYR A 202 -9.54 -20.20 8.75
N SER A 203 -8.39 -20.06 9.40
CA SER A 203 -8.27 -20.42 10.81
C SER A 203 -8.88 -19.34 11.69
N ARG A 204 -10.05 -19.64 12.27
CA ARG A 204 -10.70 -18.73 13.23
C ARG A 204 -9.78 -18.42 14.42
N THR A 205 -9.08 -19.42 14.94
CA THR A 205 -8.15 -19.26 16.07
C THR A 205 -7.04 -18.24 15.77
N ILE A 206 -6.46 -18.29 14.56
CA ILE A 206 -5.43 -17.32 14.14
C ILE A 206 -6.03 -15.92 13.97
N VAL A 207 -7.20 -15.84 13.33
CA VAL A 207 -7.90 -14.56 13.13
C VAL A 207 -8.23 -13.90 14.47
N GLU A 208 -8.84 -14.64 15.40
CA GLU A 208 -9.18 -14.14 16.75
C GLU A 208 -7.93 -13.70 17.52
N ARG A 209 -6.83 -14.47 17.41
CA ARG A 209 -5.54 -14.10 18.03
C ARG A 209 -5.02 -12.77 17.48
N VAL A 210 -4.97 -12.61 16.15
CA VAL A 210 -4.47 -11.39 15.50
C VAL A 210 -5.34 -10.17 15.85
N ILE A 211 -6.67 -10.35 15.91
CA ILE A 211 -7.60 -9.28 16.33
C ILE A 211 -7.33 -8.86 17.77
N LYS A 212 -7.15 -9.83 18.67
CA LYS A 212 -6.96 -9.60 20.11
C LYS A 212 -5.59 -9.00 20.42
N GLU A 213 -4.52 -9.59 19.89
CA GLU A 213 -3.15 -9.20 20.16
C GLU A 213 -2.72 -7.98 19.33
N ARG A 214 -3.40 -7.72 18.22
CA ARG A 214 -3.09 -6.64 17.24
C ARG A 214 -1.70 -6.79 16.62
N GLU A 215 -1.18 -8.01 16.59
CA GLU A 215 0.12 -8.34 16.07
C GLU A 215 0.01 -9.31 14.88
N PRO A 216 0.92 -9.21 13.90
CA PRO A 216 1.00 -10.15 12.79
C PRO A 216 1.35 -11.55 13.30
N VAL A 217 0.76 -12.57 12.66
CA VAL A 217 1.08 -13.99 12.91
C VAL A 217 1.57 -14.62 11.61
N SER A 218 2.67 -15.37 11.69
CA SER A 218 3.17 -16.22 10.61
C SER A 218 3.37 -17.62 11.11
N MET A 219 2.82 -18.60 10.40
CA MET A 219 3.08 -20.03 10.60
C MET A 219 3.77 -20.58 9.34
N LEU A 220 4.99 -21.05 9.51
CA LEU A 220 5.81 -21.57 8.40
C LEU A 220 5.41 -22.98 8.00
N ASP A 221 5.04 -23.80 8.96
CA ASP A 221 4.49 -25.14 8.76
C ASP A 221 3.41 -25.46 9.82
N THR A 222 2.17 -25.60 9.38
CA THR A 222 1.02 -25.88 10.24
C THR A 222 1.08 -27.28 10.90
N LEU A 223 1.91 -28.19 10.43
CA LEU A 223 2.09 -29.52 11.01
C LEU A 223 3.16 -29.57 12.10
N GLU A 224 4.14 -28.67 12.03
CA GLU A 224 5.25 -28.61 12.99
C GLU A 224 4.94 -27.70 14.18
N GLU A 225 4.18 -26.62 13.97
CA GLU A 225 3.83 -25.67 15.02
C GLU A 225 2.66 -26.18 15.86
N LYS A 226 2.97 -26.65 17.09
CA LYS A 226 1.99 -27.19 18.03
C LYS A 226 1.36 -26.15 18.97
N GLU A 227 1.89 -24.94 18.98
CA GLU A 227 1.45 -23.88 19.91
C GLU A 227 0.04 -23.34 19.60
N ILE A 228 -0.39 -23.44 18.35
CA ILE A 228 -1.73 -23.01 17.92
C ILE A 228 -2.55 -24.25 17.55
N ASN A 229 -3.64 -24.46 18.30
CA ASN A 229 -4.54 -25.56 18.05
C ASN A 229 -5.42 -25.27 16.82
N LEU A 230 -4.92 -25.63 15.65
CA LEU A 230 -5.64 -25.46 14.38
C LEU A 230 -6.82 -26.43 14.29
N SER A 231 -7.94 -25.93 13.78
CA SER A 231 -9.13 -26.76 13.55
C SER A 231 -8.84 -27.90 12.57
N GLU A 232 -9.55 -28.99 12.73
CA GLU A 232 -9.43 -30.17 11.85
C GLU A 232 -9.69 -29.80 10.37
N SER A 233 -10.58 -28.84 10.12
CA SER A 233 -10.85 -28.32 8.77
C SER A 233 -9.64 -27.69 8.09
N ILE A 234 -8.76 -27.00 8.83
CA ILE A 234 -7.51 -26.43 8.29
C ILE A 234 -6.54 -27.54 7.91
N ARG A 235 -6.42 -28.57 8.75
CA ARG A 235 -5.57 -29.73 8.47
C ARG A 235 -6.06 -30.51 7.25
N LEU A 236 -7.37 -30.72 7.12
CA LEU A 236 -7.99 -31.41 5.99
C LEU A 236 -7.89 -30.61 4.67
N SER A 237 -7.81 -29.28 4.75
CA SER A 237 -7.64 -28.39 3.58
C SER A 237 -6.24 -28.42 2.98
N GLY A 238 -5.27 -29.11 3.59
CA GLY A 238 -3.88 -29.16 3.12
C GLY A 238 -3.12 -27.84 3.25
N ILE A 239 -3.61 -26.91 4.06
CA ILE A 239 -2.94 -25.63 4.32
C ILE A 239 -1.67 -25.91 5.11
N ARG A 240 -0.52 -25.50 4.57
CA ARG A 240 0.80 -25.78 5.15
C ARG A 240 1.47 -24.56 5.75
N SER A 241 1.20 -23.39 5.23
CA SER A 241 1.73 -22.14 5.79
C SER A 241 0.68 -21.03 5.77
N ILE A 242 0.71 -20.17 6.79
CA ILE A 242 -0.28 -19.12 7.02
C ILE A 242 0.45 -17.82 7.40
N MET A 243 -0.02 -16.70 6.87
CA MET A 243 0.25 -15.36 7.43
C MET A 243 -1.08 -14.64 7.66
N CYS A 244 -1.17 -13.94 8.76
CA CYS A 244 -2.33 -13.13 9.11
C CYS A 244 -1.86 -11.81 9.72
N VAL A 245 -2.36 -10.69 9.20
CA VAL A 245 -2.00 -9.35 9.68
C VAL A 245 -3.24 -8.55 10.02
N PRO A 246 -3.23 -7.70 11.06
CA PRO A 246 -4.37 -6.87 11.42
C PRO A 246 -4.52 -5.69 10.47
N LEU A 247 -5.77 -5.37 10.14
CA LEU A 247 -6.16 -4.13 9.48
C LEU A 247 -6.48 -3.09 10.55
N ILE A 248 -5.53 -2.20 10.83
CA ILE A 248 -5.68 -1.19 11.88
C ILE A 248 -5.79 0.19 11.25
N SER A 249 -6.87 0.91 11.55
CA SER A 249 -7.04 2.31 11.21
C SER A 249 -7.47 3.10 12.43
N ARG A 250 -6.89 4.29 12.66
CA ARG A 250 -7.18 5.17 13.81
C ARG A 250 -7.20 4.42 15.16
N SER A 251 -6.24 3.52 15.36
CA SER A 251 -6.12 2.66 16.56
C SER A 251 -7.24 1.62 16.73
N LYS A 252 -8.13 1.44 15.76
CA LYS A 252 -9.17 0.41 15.74
C LYS A 252 -8.81 -0.72 14.81
N VAL A 253 -9.03 -1.96 15.23
CA VAL A 253 -8.92 -3.12 14.36
C VAL A 253 -10.19 -3.19 13.53
N MET A 254 -10.07 -2.99 12.22
CA MET A 254 -11.18 -3.08 11.26
C MET A 254 -11.41 -4.53 10.79
N GLY A 255 -10.38 -5.36 10.91
CA GLY A 255 -10.39 -6.74 10.44
C GLY A 255 -8.98 -7.30 10.31
N VAL A 256 -8.82 -8.29 9.44
CA VAL A 256 -7.54 -8.91 9.14
C VAL A 256 -7.38 -9.22 7.66
N ILE A 257 -6.14 -9.28 7.19
CA ILE A 257 -5.77 -9.94 5.95
C ILE A 257 -5.15 -11.29 6.31
N TYR A 258 -5.74 -12.35 5.83
CA TYR A 258 -5.30 -13.73 6.00
C TYR A 258 -4.86 -14.29 4.65
N VAL A 259 -3.68 -14.88 4.58
CA VAL A 259 -3.17 -15.53 3.37
C VAL A 259 -2.60 -16.89 3.72
N ASP A 260 -2.74 -17.84 2.81
CA ASP A 260 -2.20 -19.17 3.00
C ASP A 260 -1.61 -19.79 1.75
N SER A 261 -0.84 -20.86 1.97
CA SER A 261 -0.29 -21.71 0.93
C SER A 261 -0.65 -23.17 1.19
N VAL A 262 -1.11 -23.84 0.15
CA VAL A 262 -1.57 -25.23 0.19
C VAL A 262 -0.45 -26.15 -0.26
N ASN A 263 -0.23 -27.23 0.49
CA ASN A 263 0.78 -28.27 0.19
C ASN A 263 2.23 -27.79 0.11
N LYS A 264 2.55 -26.60 0.60
CA LYS A 264 3.91 -26.04 0.58
C LYS A 264 4.31 -25.57 1.97
N PRO A 265 5.04 -26.39 2.77
CA PRO A 265 5.62 -25.95 4.04
C PRO A 265 6.70 -24.91 3.76
N HIS A 266 6.95 -24.02 4.73
CA HIS A 266 7.91 -22.93 4.60
C HIS A 266 7.65 -22.07 3.33
N GLY A 267 6.37 -21.92 2.97
CA GLY A 267 5.94 -21.18 1.78
C GLY A 267 6.25 -19.69 1.87
N PHE A 268 6.39 -19.15 3.09
CA PHE A 268 6.60 -17.73 3.35
C PHE A 268 7.98 -17.46 3.94
N ARG A 269 8.49 -16.26 3.66
CA ARG A 269 9.71 -15.72 4.24
C ARG A 269 9.33 -14.58 5.20
N LYS A 270 10.28 -14.15 6.02
CA LYS A 270 10.08 -12.99 6.89
C LYS A 270 9.74 -11.74 6.09
N GLU A 271 10.41 -11.55 4.96
CA GLU A 271 10.16 -10.42 4.06
C GLU A 271 8.75 -10.42 3.48
N ASP A 272 8.12 -11.59 3.30
CA ASP A 272 6.73 -11.70 2.85
C ASP A 272 5.77 -11.21 3.94
N LEU A 273 6.05 -11.51 5.22
CA LEU A 273 5.26 -11.00 6.35
C LEU A 273 5.44 -9.49 6.53
N ASP A 274 6.68 -9.00 6.43
CA ASP A 274 6.99 -7.57 6.53
C ASP A 274 6.26 -6.79 5.42
N LEU A 275 6.25 -7.34 4.20
CA LEU A 275 5.52 -6.77 3.07
C LEU A 275 4.00 -6.77 3.30
N LEU A 276 3.43 -7.89 3.76
CA LEU A 276 2.00 -7.99 4.04
C LEU A 276 1.59 -7.04 5.17
N THR A 277 2.44 -6.89 6.19
CA THR A 277 2.25 -5.95 7.30
C THR A 277 2.29 -4.49 6.82
N ALA A 278 3.25 -4.15 5.96
CA ALA A 278 3.33 -2.81 5.37
C ALA A 278 2.09 -2.46 4.53
N LEU A 279 1.46 -3.47 3.91
CA LEU A 279 0.22 -3.32 3.13
C LEU A 279 -1.02 -3.16 3.99
N SER A 280 -1.03 -3.73 5.19
CA SER A 280 -2.24 -3.79 6.01
C SER A 280 -2.72 -2.41 6.44
N SER A 281 -1.81 -1.47 6.71
CA SER A 281 -2.16 -0.11 7.12
C SER A 281 -2.87 0.69 6.01
N PRO A 282 -2.30 0.84 4.79
CA PRO A 282 -3.00 1.51 3.70
C PRO A 282 -4.30 0.80 3.30
N ALA A 283 -4.33 -0.53 3.37
CA ALA A 283 -5.55 -1.30 3.10
C ALA A 283 -6.66 -1.00 4.12
N ALA A 284 -6.32 -0.89 5.41
CA ALA A 284 -7.28 -0.56 6.47
C ALA A 284 -7.92 0.81 6.26
N VAL A 285 -7.10 1.81 5.89
CA VAL A 285 -7.62 3.17 5.59
C VAL A 285 -8.49 3.17 4.35
N ALA A 286 -8.13 2.40 3.31
CA ALA A 286 -8.96 2.25 2.11
C ALA A 286 -10.35 1.76 2.45
N ILE A 287 -10.40 0.71 3.22
CA ILE A 287 -11.63 0.06 3.65
C ILE A 287 -12.44 1.02 4.53
N GLU A 288 -11.81 1.71 5.51
CA GLU A 288 -12.50 2.68 6.36
C GLU A 288 -13.13 3.82 5.55
N ASN A 289 -12.38 4.40 4.61
CA ASN A 289 -12.89 5.48 3.76
C ASN A 289 -14.08 5.04 2.91
N SER A 290 -14.02 3.85 2.33
CA SER A 290 -15.12 3.26 1.58
C SER A 290 -16.36 3.03 2.46
N PHE A 291 -16.16 2.58 3.70
CA PHE A 291 -17.23 2.38 4.68
C PHE A 291 -17.88 3.72 5.12
N LEU A 292 -17.08 4.75 5.40
CA LEU A 292 -17.58 6.07 5.77
C LEU A 292 -18.37 6.70 4.62
N TYR A 293 -17.92 6.54 3.39
CA TYR A 293 -18.62 7.05 2.21
C TYR A 293 -19.97 6.35 1.98
N SER A 294 -20.03 5.02 2.14
CA SER A 294 -21.31 4.29 2.03
C SER A 294 -22.32 4.74 3.08
N LYS A 295 -21.91 4.90 4.34
CA LYS A 295 -22.76 5.43 5.42
C LYS A 295 -23.27 6.85 5.13
N TYR A 296 -22.42 7.71 4.60
CA TYR A 296 -22.82 9.07 4.25
C TYR A 296 -23.89 9.08 3.15
N ARG A 297 -23.74 8.25 2.13
CA ARG A 297 -24.72 8.13 1.04
C ARG A 297 -26.05 7.56 1.51
N ASP A 298 -26.02 6.52 2.34
CA ASP A 298 -27.22 5.84 2.85
C ASP A 298 -27.97 6.69 3.90
N GLY A 299 -27.30 7.63 4.58
CA GLY A 299 -27.91 8.59 5.50
C GLY A 299 -28.52 9.83 4.83
N MET A 300 -28.32 10.00 3.52
CA MET A 300 -28.95 11.07 2.71
C MET A 300 -30.13 10.57 1.88
N SER A 301 -30.52 9.31 1.97
CA SER A 301 -31.70 8.69 1.36
C SER A 301 -32.79 8.53 2.37
#